data_034803468e5ea86d489f973cd0193f9d
#
_entry.id   034803468e5ea86d489f973cd0193f9d
#
_cell.length_a   1.000
_cell.length_b   1.000
_cell.length_c   1.000
_cell.angle_alpha   90.00
_cell.angle_beta   90.00
_cell.angle_gamma   90.00
#
_symmetry.space_group_name_H-M   'P 1'
#
loop_
_entity.id
_entity.type
_entity.pdbx_description
1 polymer ?
#
loop_
_entity_poly.entity_id
_entity_poly.type
_entity_poly.pdbx_seq_one_letter_code
_entity_poly.pdbx_strand_id
1 'polypeptide(L)'
;MTAEERAGQRNTRLLLIVVVTAILISVLNQTFVNVVVPDIRADYGATQGQAGWVITGYLLVFAVGIPLYGRVADLYSLRRTFALGLFLLAVGSLACALAPSLPLLVAGRILQAAGASAIPALGFAAVAKALPEGSRGTALGLLSSSVGAGAAIGPVLGGVVTGLAGWHALFFLTVFLSALLIPGALYALPGVTDDGSRKPAGFMEAVQHFDVPGGLSLALSAGLALFGVTQGQVAGFSSPISWGSFVAAGLLAAAFAWRIRAAADPFVTPHLFRNRAFLAAAVTGFFMMFANVGSYVLVPLLLSEVNGLSATGIGLVLAPGAVVVAVLSPVAGRLSDRFGPKTLVWVGLVIFGLSMFYISAFAAGASAVAVAVGILGQSLGFALVNSPNTNAAAASLSRDESGVGLGIYQMLFFLGGGFGPAVAATFVAVRQGSESGALNPLFAASSAPFSDAFLLLTASTIISLIAAFGLKKRIGKGN
;
A
#
# COMPACT_ATOMS: atom_id res chain seq x y z
N MET A 1 27.27 -7.15 27.33
CA MET A 1 26.62 -7.80 26.19
C MET A 1 27.31 -9.10 25.88
N THR A 2 26.62 -10.21 26.03
CA THR A 2 27.12 -11.55 25.70
C THR A 2 27.30 -11.73 24.18
N ALA A 3 28.03 -12.76 23.76
CA ALA A 3 28.19 -13.09 22.33
C ALA A 3 26.84 -13.42 21.67
N GLU A 4 25.93 -14.08 22.42
CA GLU A 4 24.57 -14.41 21.97
C GLU A 4 23.69 -13.14 21.76
N GLU A 5 23.77 -12.17 22.66
CA GLU A 5 23.08 -10.88 22.50
C GLU A 5 23.57 -10.12 21.27
N ARG A 6 24.88 -10.15 20.98
CA ARG A 6 25.47 -9.53 19.79
C ARG A 6 25.03 -10.26 18.51
N ALA A 7 24.96 -11.58 18.52
CA ALA A 7 24.48 -12.37 17.38
C ALA A 7 23.00 -12.11 17.11
N GLY A 8 22.15 -12.06 18.13
CA GLY A 8 20.72 -11.74 18.02
C GLY A 8 20.49 -10.33 17.47
N GLN A 9 21.23 -9.33 17.97
CA GLN A 9 21.13 -7.95 17.44
C GLN A 9 21.62 -7.83 16.00
N ARG A 10 22.67 -8.56 15.61
CA ARG A 10 23.16 -8.59 14.23
C ARG A 10 22.13 -9.17 13.27
N ASN A 11 21.49 -10.28 13.67
CA ASN A 11 20.43 -10.91 12.87
C ASN A 11 19.21 -10.01 12.70
N THR A 12 18.80 -9.31 13.76
CA THR A 12 17.70 -8.34 13.71
C THR A 12 17.99 -7.16 12.78
N ARG A 13 19.22 -6.62 12.84
CA ARG A 13 19.62 -5.52 11.94
C ARG A 13 19.61 -5.96 10.47
N LEU A 14 20.15 -7.15 10.19
CA LEU A 14 20.19 -7.68 8.83
C LEU A 14 18.77 -7.97 8.31
N LEU A 15 17.88 -8.52 9.15
CA LEU A 15 16.47 -8.69 8.84
C LEU A 15 15.83 -7.38 8.40
N LEU A 16 16.00 -6.32 9.20
CA LEU A 16 15.43 -5.01 8.90
C LEU A 16 16.00 -4.42 7.61
N ILE A 17 17.31 -4.50 7.38
CA ILE A 17 17.95 -4.02 6.14
C ILE A 17 17.36 -4.74 4.93
N VAL A 18 17.29 -6.06 4.96
CA VAL A 18 16.77 -6.86 3.84
C VAL A 18 15.31 -6.53 3.56
N VAL A 19 14.47 -6.51 4.60
CA VAL A 19 13.03 -6.27 4.42
C VAL A 19 12.74 -4.83 4.00
N VAL A 20 13.38 -3.83 4.61
CA VAL A 20 13.27 -2.41 4.27
C VAL A 20 13.66 -2.17 2.82
N THR A 21 14.82 -2.71 2.39
CA THR A 21 15.30 -2.57 1.01
C THR A 21 14.39 -3.29 0.02
N ALA A 22 13.89 -4.48 0.36
CA ALA A 22 12.97 -5.23 -0.50
C ALA A 22 11.64 -4.48 -0.69
N ILE A 23 11.07 -3.92 0.39
CA ILE A 23 9.84 -3.10 0.31
C ILE A 23 10.10 -1.86 -0.53
N LEU A 24 11.23 -1.17 -0.32
CA LEU A 24 11.62 0.00 -1.12
C LEU A 24 11.65 -0.36 -2.61
N ILE A 25 12.33 -1.44 -3.00
CA ILE A 25 12.42 -1.90 -4.40
C ILE A 25 11.03 -2.24 -4.95
N SER A 26 10.20 -2.94 -4.19
CA SER A 26 8.84 -3.30 -4.61
C SER A 26 7.99 -2.05 -4.90
N VAL A 27 8.06 -1.04 -4.04
CA VAL A 27 7.30 0.22 -4.21
C VAL A 27 7.90 1.09 -5.31
N LEU A 28 9.22 1.18 -5.43
CA LEU A 28 9.89 1.84 -6.54
C LEU A 28 9.42 1.25 -7.87
N ASN A 29 9.41 -0.09 -7.97
CA ASN A 29 8.94 -0.80 -9.17
C ASN A 29 7.48 -0.50 -9.52
N GLN A 30 6.63 -0.34 -8.52
CA GLN A 30 5.24 0.04 -8.72
C GLN A 30 5.09 1.47 -9.26
N THR A 31 5.92 2.40 -8.78
CA THR A 31 5.72 3.84 -8.99
C THR A 31 6.49 4.41 -10.18
N PHE A 32 7.69 3.92 -10.50
CA PHE A 32 8.44 4.40 -11.67
C PHE A 32 7.72 4.10 -12.99
N VAL A 33 6.98 3.01 -13.07
CA VAL A 33 6.27 2.62 -14.30
C VAL A 33 5.25 3.66 -14.72
N ASN A 34 4.61 4.35 -13.77
CA ASN A 34 3.63 5.40 -14.09
C ASN A 34 4.22 6.51 -14.97
N VAL A 35 5.51 6.80 -14.80
CA VAL A 35 6.21 7.86 -15.56
C VAL A 35 6.64 7.38 -16.94
N VAL A 36 6.95 6.10 -17.09
CA VAL A 36 7.52 5.54 -18.34
C VAL A 36 6.48 4.93 -19.29
N VAL A 37 5.21 4.88 -18.89
CA VAL A 37 4.11 4.39 -19.77
C VAL A 37 4.05 5.12 -21.11
N PRO A 38 4.24 6.46 -21.20
CA PRO A 38 4.27 7.16 -22.48
C PRO A 38 5.38 6.62 -23.43
N ASP A 39 6.59 6.37 -22.90
CA ASP A 39 7.71 5.82 -23.68
C ASP A 39 7.41 4.39 -24.13
N ILE A 40 6.92 3.53 -23.23
CA ILE A 40 6.45 2.17 -23.56
C ILE A 40 5.39 2.21 -24.66
N ARG A 41 4.43 3.14 -24.57
CA ARG A 41 3.40 3.33 -25.59
C ARG A 41 3.98 3.68 -26.95
N ALA A 42 4.95 4.58 -26.97
CA ALA A 42 5.62 5.01 -28.20
C ALA A 42 6.40 3.87 -28.83
N ASP A 43 7.18 3.12 -28.06
CA ASP A 43 8.03 2.02 -28.55
C ASP A 43 7.22 0.87 -29.15
N TYR A 44 6.05 0.55 -28.58
CA TYR A 44 5.20 -0.53 -29.11
C TYR A 44 4.09 -0.03 -30.06
N GLY A 45 3.98 1.27 -30.33
CA GLY A 45 2.89 1.83 -31.14
C GLY A 45 1.50 1.55 -30.56
N ALA A 46 1.38 1.50 -29.24
CA ALA A 46 0.16 1.06 -28.56
C ALA A 46 -0.82 2.21 -28.30
N THR A 47 -2.10 1.88 -28.17
CA THR A 47 -3.12 2.85 -27.71
C THR A 47 -2.97 3.11 -26.21
N GLN A 48 -3.55 4.22 -25.73
CA GLN A 48 -3.59 4.57 -24.30
C GLN A 48 -4.16 3.42 -23.43
N GLY A 49 -5.28 2.83 -23.88
CA GLY A 49 -5.93 1.72 -23.15
C GLY A 49 -5.08 0.45 -23.11
N GLN A 50 -4.37 0.13 -24.20
CA GLN A 50 -3.46 -1.01 -24.24
C GLN A 50 -2.27 -0.82 -23.30
N ALA A 51 -1.62 0.35 -23.33
CA ALA A 51 -0.49 0.67 -22.47
C ALA A 51 -0.91 0.70 -20.98
N GLY A 52 -2.15 1.09 -20.67
CA GLY A 52 -2.71 1.07 -19.33
C GLY A 52 -2.66 -0.30 -18.65
N TRP A 53 -2.70 -1.39 -19.42
CA TRP A 53 -2.60 -2.75 -18.88
C TRP A 53 -1.26 -3.06 -18.22
N VAL A 54 -0.19 -2.34 -18.56
CA VAL A 54 1.13 -2.45 -17.90
C VAL A 54 1.02 -2.10 -16.41
N ILE A 55 0.17 -1.12 -16.07
CA ILE A 55 -0.11 -0.73 -14.66
C ILE A 55 -1.21 -1.61 -14.09
N THR A 56 -2.35 -1.73 -14.78
CA THR A 56 -3.55 -2.41 -14.27
C THR A 56 -3.28 -3.89 -14.00
N GLY A 57 -2.63 -4.60 -14.93
CA GLY A 57 -2.28 -6.02 -14.75
C GLY A 57 -1.41 -6.26 -13.52
N TYR A 58 -0.45 -5.38 -13.28
CA TYR A 58 0.37 -5.42 -12.07
C TYR A 58 -0.45 -5.20 -10.80
N LEU A 59 -1.25 -4.13 -10.75
CA LEU A 59 -2.03 -3.77 -9.55
C LEU A 59 -3.05 -4.84 -9.18
N LEU A 60 -3.70 -5.46 -10.16
CA LEU A 60 -4.66 -6.55 -9.94
C LEU A 60 -3.99 -7.74 -9.24
N VAL A 61 -2.88 -8.23 -9.81
CA VAL A 61 -2.17 -9.39 -9.25
C VAL A 61 -1.52 -9.04 -7.91
N PHE A 62 -1.01 -7.82 -7.75
CA PHE A 62 -0.46 -7.34 -6.50
C PHE A 62 -1.52 -7.34 -5.39
N ALA A 63 -2.72 -6.80 -5.64
CA ALA A 63 -3.81 -6.77 -4.67
C ALA A 63 -4.30 -8.18 -4.29
N VAL A 64 -4.41 -9.08 -5.28
CA VAL A 64 -4.78 -10.48 -5.11
C VAL A 64 -3.73 -11.27 -4.30
N GLY A 65 -2.45 -11.01 -4.57
CA GLY A 65 -1.34 -11.75 -3.98
C GLY A 65 -1.13 -11.47 -2.48
N ILE A 66 -1.36 -10.23 -2.04
CA ILE A 66 -1.08 -9.82 -0.65
C ILE A 66 -1.75 -10.73 0.39
N PRO A 67 -3.09 -10.96 0.39
CA PRO A 67 -3.72 -11.83 1.38
C PRO A 67 -3.33 -13.30 1.21
N LEU A 68 -3.08 -13.75 -0.03
CA LEU A 68 -2.63 -15.12 -0.29
C LEU A 68 -1.26 -15.39 0.36
N TYR A 69 -0.30 -14.51 0.18
CA TYR A 69 1.01 -14.62 0.83
C TYR A 69 0.93 -14.46 2.35
N GLY A 70 0.00 -13.66 2.86
CA GLY A 70 -0.28 -13.60 4.29
C GLY A 70 -0.62 -14.97 4.88
N ARG A 71 -1.51 -15.71 4.23
CA ARG A 71 -1.86 -17.09 4.64
C ARG A 71 -0.71 -18.07 4.43
N VAL A 72 0.00 -17.96 3.33
CA VAL A 72 1.20 -18.78 3.07
C VAL A 72 2.25 -18.59 4.17
N ALA A 73 2.40 -17.36 4.72
CA ALA A 73 3.32 -17.08 5.82
C ALA A 73 2.98 -17.79 7.14
N ASP A 74 1.73 -18.18 7.32
CA ASP A 74 1.28 -18.91 8.51
C ASP A 74 1.44 -20.44 8.35
N LEU A 75 1.45 -20.94 7.12
CA LEU A 75 1.52 -22.37 6.80
C LEU A 75 2.92 -22.84 6.39
N TYR A 76 3.73 -21.93 5.83
CA TYR A 76 5.05 -22.27 5.27
C TYR A 76 6.17 -21.43 5.87
N SER A 77 7.41 -21.80 5.55
CA SER A 77 8.60 -21.05 5.94
C SER A 77 8.58 -19.63 5.33
N LEU A 78 8.43 -18.63 6.18
CA LEU A 78 8.46 -17.22 5.81
C LEU A 78 9.72 -16.87 5.02
N ARG A 79 10.88 -17.41 5.40
CA ARG A 79 12.18 -17.27 4.73
C ARG A 79 12.11 -17.72 3.26
N ARG A 80 11.62 -18.93 3.00
CA ARG A 80 11.56 -19.51 1.65
C ARG A 80 10.55 -18.77 0.78
N THR A 81 9.39 -18.44 1.35
CA THR A 81 8.33 -17.75 0.64
C THR A 81 8.75 -16.32 0.27
N PHE A 82 9.45 -15.61 1.16
CA PHE A 82 9.98 -14.28 0.88
C PHE A 82 11.05 -14.32 -0.23
N ALA A 83 11.97 -15.29 -0.16
CA ALA A 83 12.99 -15.51 -1.19
C ALA A 83 12.36 -15.87 -2.55
N LEU A 84 11.29 -16.69 -2.57
CA LEU A 84 10.51 -16.97 -3.78
C LEU A 84 9.85 -15.70 -4.32
N GLY A 85 9.31 -14.84 -3.46
CA GLY A 85 8.76 -13.54 -3.86
C GLY A 85 9.80 -12.66 -4.57
N LEU A 86 11.00 -12.54 -4.00
CA LEU A 86 12.12 -11.82 -4.62
C LEU A 86 12.57 -12.47 -5.95
N PHE A 87 12.58 -13.78 -6.03
CA PHE A 87 12.92 -14.51 -7.25
C PHE A 87 11.90 -14.26 -8.36
N LEU A 88 10.59 -14.35 -8.06
CA LEU A 88 9.53 -14.04 -9.01
C LEU A 88 9.55 -12.57 -9.44
N LEU A 89 9.86 -11.64 -8.52
CA LEU A 89 10.06 -10.23 -8.84
C LEU A 89 11.23 -10.05 -9.83
N ALA A 90 12.35 -10.72 -9.61
CA ALA A 90 13.51 -10.66 -10.49
C ALA A 90 13.21 -11.27 -11.88
N VAL A 91 12.61 -12.46 -11.93
CA VAL A 91 12.27 -13.13 -13.22
C VAL A 91 11.22 -12.33 -13.98
N GLY A 92 10.18 -11.83 -13.31
CA GLY A 92 9.18 -10.96 -13.92
C GLY A 92 9.79 -9.66 -14.45
N SER A 93 10.74 -9.06 -13.71
CA SER A 93 11.48 -7.88 -14.15
C SER A 93 12.34 -8.18 -15.37
N LEU A 94 13.02 -9.32 -15.40
CA LEU A 94 13.80 -9.75 -16.56
C LEU A 94 12.90 -9.97 -17.79
N ALA A 95 11.74 -10.59 -17.60
CA ALA A 95 10.75 -10.75 -18.66
C ALA A 95 10.27 -9.40 -19.20
N CYS A 96 10.05 -8.39 -18.32
CA CYS A 96 9.72 -7.03 -18.74
C CYS A 96 10.85 -6.35 -19.49
N ALA A 97 12.09 -6.49 -19.01
CA ALA A 97 13.26 -5.87 -19.62
C ALA A 97 13.55 -6.41 -21.04
N LEU A 98 13.20 -7.67 -21.31
CA LEU A 98 13.45 -8.36 -22.58
C LEU A 98 12.18 -8.50 -23.43
N ALA A 99 11.05 -7.90 -23.07
CA ALA A 99 9.78 -8.09 -23.73
C ALA A 99 9.81 -7.56 -25.18
N PRO A 100 9.60 -8.40 -26.20
CA PRO A 100 9.58 -7.96 -27.61
C PRO A 100 8.22 -7.37 -28.03
N SER A 101 7.21 -7.43 -27.18
CA SER A 101 5.86 -6.94 -27.47
C SER A 101 5.13 -6.52 -26.19
N LEU A 102 4.15 -5.62 -26.34
CA LEU A 102 3.34 -5.15 -25.19
C LEU A 102 2.60 -6.28 -24.44
N PRO A 103 1.99 -7.30 -25.08
CA PRO A 103 1.38 -8.41 -24.36
C PRO A 103 2.37 -9.20 -23.49
N LEU A 104 3.60 -9.41 -23.97
CA LEU A 104 4.66 -10.07 -23.20
C LEU A 104 5.18 -9.19 -22.07
N LEU A 105 5.24 -7.86 -22.26
CA LEU A 105 5.52 -6.91 -21.18
C LEU A 105 4.45 -7.00 -20.10
N VAL A 106 3.16 -7.02 -20.46
CA VAL A 106 2.05 -7.16 -19.52
C VAL A 106 2.13 -8.50 -18.77
N ALA A 107 2.42 -9.60 -19.47
CA ALA A 107 2.64 -10.91 -18.83
C ALA A 107 3.82 -10.89 -17.86
N GLY A 108 4.93 -10.25 -18.24
CA GLY A 108 6.07 -9.99 -17.33
C GLY A 108 5.67 -9.18 -16.09
N ARG A 109 4.84 -8.15 -16.26
CA ARG A 109 4.30 -7.33 -15.16
C ARG A 109 3.41 -8.12 -14.21
N ILE A 110 2.59 -9.04 -14.73
CA ILE A 110 1.77 -9.96 -13.93
C ILE A 110 2.67 -10.87 -13.08
N LEU A 111 3.68 -11.47 -13.68
CA LEU A 111 4.65 -12.32 -12.97
C LEU A 111 5.45 -11.54 -11.94
N GLN A 112 5.87 -10.33 -12.28
CA GLN A 112 6.56 -9.41 -11.39
C GLN A 112 5.70 -9.04 -10.17
N ALA A 113 4.41 -8.75 -10.38
CA ALA A 113 3.45 -8.43 -9.33
C ALA A 113 3.19 -9.62 -8.41
N ALA A 114 3.14 -10.84 -8.95
CA ALA A 114 3.02 -12.07 -8.15
C ALA A 114 4.19 -12.20 -7.15
N GLY A 115 5.41 -11.83 -7.55
CA GLY A 115 6.55 -11.77 -6.62
C GLY A 115 6.50 -10.57 -5.67
N ALA A 116 6.20 -9.39 -6.20
CA ALA A 116 6.20 -8.14 -5.46
C ALA A 116 5.19 -8.12 -4.31
N SER A 117 4.02 -8.73 -4.48
CA SER A 117 2.97 -8.79 -3.45
C SER A 117 3.36 -9.61 -2.20
N ALA A 118 4.30 -10.55 -2.34
CA ALA A 118 4.87 -11.29 -1.22
C ALA A 118 5.67 -10.39 -0.26
N ILE A 119 6.33 -9.37 -0.80
CA ILE A 119 7.32 -8.59 -0.07
C ILE A 119 6.71 -7.79 1.09
N PRO A 120 5.69 -6.93 0.91
CA PRO A 120 5.07 -6.23 2.02
C PRO A 120 4.33 -7.20 2.96
N ALA A 121 3.54 -8.15 2.43
CA ALA A 121 2.78 -9.10 3.23
C ALA A 121 3.68 -9.87 4.21
N LEU A 122 4.76 -10.48 3.69
CA LEU A 122 5.69 -11.27 4.49
C LEU A 122 6.67 -10.41 5.30
N GLY A 123 7.04 -9.22 4.80
CA GLY A 123 7.93 -8.30 5.49
C GLY A 123 7.32 -7.76 6.78
N PHE A 124 6.09 -7.28 6.75
CA PHE A 124 5.37 -6.84 7.95
C PHE A 124 5.13 -8.01 8.91
N ALA A 125 4.76 -9.19 8.40
CA ALA A 125 4.60 -10.40 9.21
C ALA A 125 5.92 -10.86 9.85
N ALA A 126 7.05 -10.80 9.12
CA ALA A 126 8.37 -11.14 9.64
C ALA A 126 8.74 -10.27 10.85
N VAL A 127 8.56 -8.96 10.73
CA VAL A 127 8.83 -8.00 11.81
C VAL A 127 7.89 -8.24 13.00
N ALA A 128 6.61 -8.46 12.73
CA ALA A 128 5.62 -8.73 13.78
C ALA A 128 5.91 -10.01 14.57
N LYS A 129 6.44 -11.06 13.91
CA LYS A 129 6.80 -12.35 14.54
C LYS A 129 8.18 -12.34 15.20
N ALA A 130 9.16 -11.64 14.62
CA ALA A 130 10.56 -11.68 15.06
C ALA A 130 10.88 -10.70 16.20
N LEU A 131 10.13 -9.59 16.33
CA LEU A 131 10.46 -8.53 17.26
C LEU A 131 9.51 -8.46 18.46
N PRO A 132 10.04 -8.18 19.68
CA PRO A 132 9.23 -7.97 20.87
C PRO A 132 8.38 -6.69 20.72
N GLU A 133 7.27 -6.61 21.46
CA GLU A 133 6.30 -5.51 21.38
C GLU A 133 6.92 -4.12 21.54
N GLY A 134 7.91 -3.96 22.43
CA GLY A 134 8.55 -2.67 22.72
C GLY A 134 9.48 -2.13 21.63
N SER A 135 9.80 -2.90 20.57
CA SER A 135 10.62 -2.47 19.43
C SER A 135 9.93 -2.65 18.08
N ARG A 136 8.78 -3.29 18.08
CA ARG A 136 8.00 -3.61 16.88
C ARG A 136 7.52 -2.35 16.16
N GLY A 137 7.02 -1.35 16.89
CA GLY A 137 6.54 -0.10 16.31
C GLY A 137 7.63 0.67 15.57
N THR A 138 8.84 0.73 16.13
CA THR A 138 10.01 1.34 15.47
C THR A 138 10.34 0.62 14.16
N ALA A 139 10.35 -0.70 14.16
CA ALA A 139 10.66 -1.51 13.00
C ALA A 139 9.56 -1.37 11.91
N LEU A 140 8.29 -1.43 12.29
CA LEU A 140 7.16 -1.18 11.39
C LEU A 140 7.20 0.25 10.82
N GLY A 141 7.69 1.22 11.62
CA GLY A 141 7.95 2.58 11.18
C GLY A 141 9.00 2.66 10.07
N LEU A 142 10.08 1.91 10.17
CA LEU A 142 11.10 1.81 9.11
C LEU A 142 10.54 1.19 7.84
N LEU A 143 9.71 0.14 7.95
CA LEU A 143 9.04 -0.45 6.80
C LEU A 143 8.08 0.55 6.13
N SER A 144 7.30 1.27 6.93
CA SER A 144 6.39 2.31 6.45
C SER A 144 7.13 3.47 5.78
N SER A 145 8.31 3.83 6.31
CA SER A 145 9.19 4.85 5.68
C SER A 145 9.67 4.40 4.31
N SER A 146 10.02 3.12 4.14
CA SER A 146 10.44 2.59 2.83
C SER A 146 9.30 2.63 1.80
N VAL A 147 8.05 2.40 2.22
CA VAL A 147 6.88 2.58 1.34
C VAL A 147 6.77 4.05 0.90
N GLY A 148 6.83 4.99 1.83
CA GLY A 148 6.77 6.43 1.53
C GLY A 148 7.93 6.90 0.66
N ALA A 149 9.16 6.48 0.99
CA ALA A 149 10.35 6.81 0.22
C ALA A 149 10.29 6.24 -1.21
N GLY A 150 9.85 4.98 -1.36
CA GLY A 150 9.67 4.36 -2.67
C GLY A 150 8.65 5.08 -3.53
N ALA A 151 7.54 5.50 -2.94
CA ALA A 151 6.50 6.26 -3.64
C ALA A 151 7.00 7.64 -4.11
N ALA A 152 7.82 8.32 -3.30
CA ALA A 152 8.36 9.63 -3.64
C ALA A 152 9.54 9.58 -4.64
N ILE A 153 10.46 8.63 -4.45
CA ILE A 153 11.67 8.50 -5.27
C ILE A 153 11.37 7.82 -6.62
N GLY A 154 10.39 6.93 -6.66
CA GLY A 154 10.09 6.11 -7.83
C GLY A 154 9.89 6.91 -9.13
N PRO A 155 9.00 7.90 -9.18
CA PRO A 155 8.80 8.73 -10.37
C PRO A 155 10.06 9.47 -10.81
N VAL A 156 10.83 10.02 -9.85
CA VAL A 156 12.09 10.72 -10.12
C VAL A 156 13.12 9.77 -10.71
N LEU A 157 13.30 8.60 -10.09
CA LEU A 157 14.21 7.57 -10.57
C LEU A 157 13.77 7.05 -11.95
N GLY A 158 12.45 6.88 -12.15
CA GLY A 158 11.85 6.52 -13.42
C GLY A 158 12.23 7.49 -14.53
N GLY A 159 12.04 8.78 -14.31
CA GLY A 159 12.37 9.83 -15.30
C GLY A 159 13.86 9.93 -15.57
N VAL A 160 14.71 9.95 -14.53
CA VAL A 160 16.17 10.07 -14.68
C VAL A 160 16.76 8.87 -15.41
N VAL A 161 16.47 7.64 -14.98
CA VAL A 161 17.03 6.43 -15.57
C VAL A 161 16.54 6.26 -17.01
N THR A 162 15.26 6.54 -17.29
CA THR A 162 14.70 6.45 -18.64
C THR A 162 15.36 7.46 -19.57
N GLY A 163 15.60 8.68 -19.11
CA GLY A 163 16.28 9.71 -19.89
C GLY A 163 17.75 9.38 -20.21
N LEU A 164 18.42 8.59 -19.34
CA LEU A 164 19.83 8.22 -19.52
C LEU A 164 20.04 6.90 -20.28
N ALA A 165 19.18 5.90 -20.04
CA ALA A 165 19.42 4.53 -20.49
C ALA A 165 18.16 3.80 -21.02
N GLY A 166 17.07 4.54 -21.19
CA GLY A 166 15.79 3.99 -21.61
C GLY A 166 15.04 3.26 -20.48
N TRP A 167 13.73 3.05 -20.67
CA TRP A 167 12.85 2.46 -19.66
C TRP A 167 13.20 0.99 -19.31
N HIS A 168 13.82 0.24 -20.22
CA HIS A 168 14.29 -1.14 -19.99
C HIS A 168 15.29 -1.22 -18.83
N ALA A 169 16.13 -0.19 -18.66
CA ALA A 169 17.15 -0.14 -17.61
C ALA A 169 16.56 -0.19 -16.20
N LEU A 170 15.35 0.34 -15.99
CA LEU A 170 14.64 0.27 -14.73
C LEU A 170 14.31 -1.17 -14.31
N PHE A 171 13.91 -1.97 -15.29
CA PHE A 171 13.63 -3.39 -15.04
C PHE A 171 14.92 -4.18 -14.79
N PHE A 172 16.01 -3.93 -15.53
CA PHE A 172 17.31 -4.52 -15.24
C PHE A 172 17.84 -4.15 -13.85
N LEU A 173 17.66 -2.89 -13.44
CA LEU A 173 18.00 -2.46 -12.08
C LEU A 173 17.21 -3.25 -11.03
N THR A 174 15.92 -3.49 -11.27
CA THR A 174 15.08 -4.30 -10.38
C THR A 174 15.54 -5.75 -10.33
N VAL A 175 15.95 -6.35 -11.47
CA VAL A 175 16.54 -7.71 -11.52
C VAL A 175 17.75 -7.77 -10.60
N PHE A 176 18.71 -6.87 -10.80
CA PHE A 176 19.96 -6.84 -10.06
C PHE A 176 19.75 -6.71 -8.56
N LEU A 177 18.94 -5.72 -8.15
CA LEU A 177 18.67 -5.46 -6.73
C LEU A 177 17.89 -6.60 -6.07
N SER A 178 16.89 -7.17 -6.75
CA SER A 178 16.12 -8.30 -6.22
C SER A 178 16.97 -9.55 -6.08
N ALA A 179 17.80 -9.86 -7.09
CA ALA A 179 18.70 -11.01 -7.04
C ALA A 179 19.73 -10.90 -5.90
N LEU A 180 20.27 -9.68 -5.66
CA LEU A 180 21.21 -9.41 -4.58
C LEU A 180 20.58 -9.63 -3.19
N LEU A 181 19.28 -9.39 -3.04
CA LEU A 181 18.57 -9.56 -1.77
C LEU A 181 18.21 -11.01 -1.44
N ILE A 182 18.17 -11.92 -2.42
CA ILE A 182 17.78 -13.33 -2.19
C ILE A 182 18.67 -14.02 -1.16
N PRO A 183 20.01 -13.98 -1.25
CA PRO A 183 20.88 -14.57 -0.22
C PRO A 183 20.68 -13.94 1.15
N GLY A 184 20.53 -12.61 1.19
CA GLY A 184 20.24 -11.89 2.43
C GLY A 184 18.93 -12.34 3.07
N ALA A 185 17.87 -12.54 2.29
CA ALA A 185 16.58 -13.03 2.76
C ALA A 185 16.68 -14.46 3.30
N LEU A 186 17.39 -15.35 2.60
CA LEU A 186 17.62 -16.73 3.03
C LEU A 186 18.46 -16.83 4.32
N TYR A 187 19.29 -15.84 4.62
CA TYR A 187 20.10 -15.81 5.82
C TYR A 187 19.39 -15.12 7.00
N ALA A 188 18.77 -13.96 6.76
CA ALA A 188 18.31 -13.06 7.82
C ALA A 188 16.88 -13.33 8.30
N LEU A 189 16.00 -13.85 7.44
CA LEU A 189 14.61 -14.09 7.84
C LEU A 189 14.52 -15.35 8.73
N PRO A 190 13.59 -15.35 9.72
CA PRO A 190 13.38 -16.52 10.57
C PRO A 190 12.96 -17.72 9.70
N GLY A 191 13.65 -18.82 9.90
CA GLY A 191 13.25 -20.13 9.36
C GLY A 191 11.99 -20.65 10.07
N VAL A 192 11.63 -21.88 9.78
CA VAL A 192 10.68 -22.61 10.65
C VAL A 192 11.38 -22.72 12.01
N THR A 193 10.89 -22.00 13.01
CA THR A 193 11.35 -22.23 14.38
C THR A 193 10.91 -23.63 14.77
N ASP A 194 11.84 -24.42 15.32
CA ASP A 194 11.60 -25.71 15.96
C ASP A 194 10.79 -25.55 17.26
N ASP A 195 9.70 -24.85 17.19
CA ASP A 195 8.76 -24.66 18.31
C ASP A 195 7.71 -25.78 18.26
N GLY A 196 8.18 -27.02 18.29
CA GLY A 196 7.40 -28.24 18.60
C GLY A 196 6.05 -28.46 17.91
N SER A 197 5.52 -27.49 17.19
CA SER A 197 4.21 -27.49 16.57
C SER A 197 4.30 -27.58 15.04
N ARG A 198 4.08 -28.77 14.55
CA ARG A 198 3.94 -29.21 13.16
C ARG A 198 5.18 -29.09 12.27
N LYS A 199 5.75 -30.26 11.98
CA LYS A 199 6.59 -30.47 10.79
C LYS A 199 5.89 -29.86 9.58
N PRO A 200 6.64 -29.24 8.65
CA PRO A 200 6.03 -28.78 7.42
C PRO A 200 5.32 -29.97 6.78
N ALA A 201 4.00 -29.88 6.74
CA ALA A 201 3.17 -30.80 5.99
C ALA A 201 3.72 -30.83 4.55
N GLY A 202 3.72 -31.98 3.92
CA GLY A 202 4.08 -32.08 2.50
C GLY A 202 3.22 -31.07 1.71
N PHE A 203 3.71 -30.58 0.57
CA PHE A 203 3.01 -29.59 -0.26
C PHE A 203 1.50 -29.93 -0.44
N MET A 204 1.17 -31.20 -0.62
CA MET A 204 -0.20 -31.69 -0.81
C MET A 204 -1.06 -31.54 0.45
N GLU A 205 -0.49 -31.81 1.63
CA GLU A 205 -1.20 -31.68 2.91
C GLU A 205 -1.42 -30.21 3.28
N ALA A 206 -0.48 -29.35 2.97
CA ALA A 206 -0.64 -27.90 3.17
C ALA A 206 -1.67 -27.30 2.20
N VAL A 207 -1.78 -27.80 0.96
CA VAL A 207 -2.83 -27.38 0.02
C VAL A 207 -4.21 -27.80 0.52
N GLN A 208 -4.36 -28.94 1.21
CA GLN A 208 -5.62 -29.37 1.82
C GLN A 208 -6.09 -28.46 2.96
N HIS A 209 -5.15 -27.89 3.74
CA HIS A 209 -5.45 -26.94 4.80
C HIS A 209 -5.48 -25.46 4.30
N PHE A 210 -5.19 -25.25 3.02
CA PHE A 210 -5.28 -23.95 2.38
C PHE A 210 -6.65 -23.85 1.71
N ASP A 211 -7.61 -23.20 2.35
CA ASP A 211 -8.94 -22.95 1.76
C ASP A 211 -8.82 -22.15 0.46
N VAL A 212 -8.43 -22.85 -0.62
CA VAL A 212 -8.22 -22.25 -1.95
C VAL A 212 -9.44 -21.49 -2.44
N PRO A 213 -10.68 -22.04 -2.35
CA PRO A 213 -11.87 -21.30 -2.76
C PRO A 213 -12.10 -20.02 -1.95
N GLY A 214 -11.85 -20.06 -0.63
CA GLY A 214 -11.94 -18.88 0.23
C GLY A 214 -10.90 -17.83 -0.14
N GLY A 215 -9.64 -18.23 -0.27
CA GLY A 215 -8.54 -17.34 -0.68
C GLY A 215 -8.76 -16.70 -2.05
N LEU A 216 -9.17 -17.51 -3.05
CA LEU A 216 -9.46 -17.01 -4.40
C LEU A 216 -10.67 -16.07 -4.44
N SER A 217 -11.74 -16.36 -3.71
CA SER A 217 -12.93 -15.50 -3.69
C SER A 217 -12.61 -14.13 -3.07
N LEU A 218 -11.83 -14.07 -2.00
CA LEU A 218 -11.36 -12.82 -1.41
C LEU A 218 -10.46 -12.04 -2.39
N ALA A 219 -9.48 -12.73 -2.95
CA ALA A 219 -8.49 -12.17 -3.85
C ALA A 219 -9.12 -11.62 -5.14
N LEU A 220 -9.99 -12.40 -5.78
CA LEU A 220 -10.70 -11.96 -6.98
C LEU A 220 -11.71 -10.85 -6.68
N SER A 221 -12.37 -10.87 -5.52
CA SER A 221 -13.22 -9.75 -5.08
C SER A 221 -12.43 -8.45 -5.01
N ALA A 222 -11.28 -8.44 -4.35
CA ALA A 222 -10.41 -7.28 -4.25
C ALA A 222 -9.88 -6.83 -5.63
N GLY A 223 -9.45 -7.79 -6.46
CA GLY A 223 -8.96 -7.53 -7.81
C GLY A 223 -10.04 -6.93 -8.71
N LEU A 224 -11.25 -7.51 -8.73
CA LEU A 224 -12.37 -7.00 -9.54
C LEU A 224 -12.88 -5.63 -9.04
N ALA A 225 -12.85 -5.39 -7.72
CA ALA A 225 -13.17 -4.07 -7.18
C ALA A 225 -12.20 -3.01 -7.71
N LEU A 226 -10.89 -3.29 -7.67
CA LEU A 226 -9.86 -2.38 -8.21
C LEU A 226 -9.96 -2.24 -9.74
N PHE A 227 -10.23 -3.33 -10.45
CA PHE A 227 -10.45 -3.31 -11.90
C PHE A 227 -11.65 -2.46 -12.28
N GLY A 228 -12.78 -2.60 -11.55
CA GLY A 228 -13.98 -1.77 -11.74
C GLY A 228 -13.69 -0.29 -11.58
N VAL A 229 -12.86 0.09 -10.59
CA VAL A 229 -12.40 1.46 -10.38
C VAL A 229 -11.56 1.95 -11.56
N THR A 230 -10.58 1.16 -12.02
CA THR A 230 -9.70 1.50 -13.13
C THR A 230 -10.49 1.66 -14.44
N GLN A 231 -11.43 0.74 -14.71
CA GLN A 231 -12.30 0.85 -15.88
C GLN A 231 -13.27 2.03 -15.78
N GLY A 232 -13.74 2.34 -14.57
CA GLY A 232 -14.55 3.53 -14.33
C GLY A 232 -13.84 4.84 -14.68
N GLN A 233 -12.53 4.92 -14.43
CA GLN A 233 -11.72 6.08 -14.82
C GLN A 233 -11.53 6.18 -16.35
N VAL A 234 -11.43 5.05 -17.06
CA VAL A 234 -11.15 5.01 -18.50
C VAL A 234 -12.42 5.13 -19.34
N ALA A 235 -13.46 4.37 -18.99
CA ALA A 235 -14.69 4.21 -19.77
C ALA A 235 -15.94 4.82 -19.11
N GLY A 236 -15.77 5.44 -17.94
CA GLY A 236 -16.87 5.95 -17.11
C GLY A 236 -17.45 4.89 -16.18
N PHE A 237 -17.87 5.32 -14.97
CA PHE A 237 -18.43 4.42 -13.96
C PHE A 237 -19.82 3.86 -14.34
N SER A 238 -20.49 4.43 -15.33
CA SER A 238 -21.72 3.89 -15.91
C SER A 238 -21.47 2.77 -16.92
N SER A 239 -20.23 2.52 -17.33
CA SER A 239 -19.90 1.48 -18.29
C SER A 239 -20.25 0.08 -17.74
N PRO A 240 -20.79 -0.83 -18.58
CA PRO A 240 -21.14 -2.19 -18.13
C PRO A 240 -19.96 -2.97 -17.56
N ILE A 241 -18.74 -2.70 -18.04
CA ILE A 241 -17.52 -3.34 -17.55
C ILE A 241 -17.18 -2.86 -16.13
N SER A 242 -17.31 -1.55 -15.85
CA SER A 242 -17.00 -0.99 -14.54
C SER A 242 -18.00 -1.48 -13.48
N TRP A 243 -19.29 -1.21 -13.64
CA TRP A 243 -20.26 -1.60 -12.62
C TRP A 243 -20.48 -3.12 -12.54
N GLY A 244 -20.35 -3.84 -13.67
CA GLY A 244 -20.38 -5.30 -13.68
C GLY A 244 -19.25 -5.91 -12.88
N SER A 245 -18.06 -5.29 -12.91
CA SER A 245 -16.92 -5.69 -12.07
C SER A 245 -17.21 -5.47 -10.59
N PHE A 246 -17.86 -4.35 -10.21
CA PHE A 246 -18.26 -4.13 -8.81
C PHE A 246 -19.33 -5.14 -8.34
N VAL A 247 -20.29 -5.48 -9.19
CA VAL A 247 -21.28 -6.51 -8.88
C VAL A 247 -20.60 -7.87 -8.68
N ALA A 248 -19.71 -8.26 -9.60
CA ALA A 248 -18.95 -9.51 -9.49
C ALA A 248 -18.07 -9.53 -8.24
N ALA A 249 -17.39 -8.40 -7.92
CA ALA A 249 -16.63 -8.24 -6.69
C ALA A 249 -17.51 -8.43 -5.44
N GLY A 250 -18.71 -7.83 -5.43
CA GLY A 250 -19.67 -7.98 -4.33
C GLY A 250 -20.17 -9.42 -4.16
N LEU A 251 -20.47 -10.11 -5.26
CA LEU A 251 -20.87 -11.53 -5.23
C LEU A 251 -19.75 -12.43 -4.70
N LEU A 252 -18.50 -12.19 -5.11
CA LEU A 252 -17.35 -12.93 -4.61
C LEU A 252 -17.04 -12.60 -3.13
N ALA A 253 -17.25 -11.36 -2.69
CA ALA A 253 -17.16 -11.00 -1.27
C ALA A 253 -18.24 -11.71 -0.44
N ALA A 254 -19.46 -11.81 -0.95
CA ALA A 254 -20.54 -12.57 -0.32
C ALA A 254 -20.23 -14.07 -0.28
N ALA A 255 -19.73 -14.64 -1.38
CA ALA A 255 -19.26 -16.02 -1.44
C ALA A 255 -18.14 -16.29 -0.43
N PHE A 256 -17.16 -15.39 -0.31
CA PHE A 256 -16.13 -15.44 0.72
C PHE A 256 -16.72 -15.41 2.13
N ALA A 257 -17.63 -14.47 2.40
CA ALA A 257 -18.29 -14.34 3.71
C ALA A 257 -19.14 -15.57 4.09
N TRP A 258 -19.73 -16.24 3.11
CA TRP A 258 -20.39 -17.52 3.30
C TRP A 258 -19.38 -18.64 3.55
N ARG A 259 -18.33 -18.71 2.72
CA ARG A 259 -17.30 -19.76 2.78
C ARG A 259 -16.59 -19.80 4.14
N ILE A 260 -16.17 -18.65 4.69
CA ILE A 260 -15.47 -18.58 5.99
C ILE A 260 -16.33 -19.05 7.17
N ARG A 261 -17.67 -19.12 7.00
CA ARG A 261 -18.60 -19.66 8.01
C ARG A 261 -18.86 -21.14 7.84
N ALA A 262 -18.75 -21.65 6.61
CA ALA A 262 -19.07 -23.02 6.24
C ALA A 262 -17.86 -23.96 6.22
N ALA A 263 -16.65 -23.46 5.99
CA ALA A 263 -15.44 -24.27 5.91
C ALA A 263 -14.97 -24.74 7.29
N ALA A 264 -14.48 -25.97 7.38
CA ALA A 264 -13.89 -26.52 8.59
C ALA A 264 -12.56 -25.79 8.94
N ASP A 265 -11.71 -25.59 7.92
CA ASP A 265 -10.47 -24.81 8.03
C ASP A 265 -10.56 -23.60 7.09
N PRO A 266 -11.20 -22.48 7.51
CA PRO A 266 -11.40 -21.34 6.63
C PRO A 266 -10.09 -20.60 6.35
N PHE A 267 -10.00 -19.97 5.16
CA PHE A 267 -8.85 -19.12 4.77
C PHE A 267 -8.55 -18.05 5.82
N VAL A 268 -9.60 -17.47 6.41
CA VAL A 268 -9.55 -16.50 7.50
C VAL A 268 -10.50 -16.94 8.58
N THR A 269 -10.04 -16.95 9.84
CA THR A 269 -10.93 -17.24 10.96
C THR A 269 -12.00 -16.16 11.09
N PRO A 270 -13.31 -16.52 11.21
CA PRO A 270 -14.39 -15.53 11.37
C PRO A 270 -14.19 -14.61 12.58
N HIS A 271 -13.44 -15.06 13.58
CA HIS A 271 -13.06 -14.28 14.77
C HIS A 271 -12.34 -12.99 14.42
N LEU A 272 -11.52 -12.98 13.35
CA LEU A 272 -10.80 -11.79 12.89
C LEU A 272 -11.75 -10.63 12.58
N PHE A 273 -12.88 -10.91 11.93
CA PHE A 273 -13.92 -9.92 11.60
C PHE A 273 -14.82 -9.52 12.78
N ARG A 274 -14.67 -10.18 13.94
CA ARG A 274 -15.29 -9.77 15.21
C ARG A 274 -14.34 -9.00 16.11
N ASN A 275 -13.04 -9.00 15.79
CA ASN A 275 -12.04 -8.26 16.55
C ASN A 275 -12.15 -6.76 16.26
N ARG A 276 -12.80 -6.03 17.17
CA ARG A 276 -13.06 -4.59 17.02
C ARG A 276 -11.79 -3.77 16.84
N ALA A 277 -10.68 -4.15 17.50
CA ALA A 277 -9.42 -3.42 17.38
C ALA A 277 -8.77 -3.63 16.00
N PHE A 278 -8.84 -4.85 15.46
CA PHE A 278 -8.38 -5.15 14.10
C PHE A 278 -9.20 -4.41 13.05
N LEU A 279 -10.53 -4.49 13.14
CA LEU A 279 -11.42 -3.78 12.20
C LEU A 279 -11.22 -2.27 12.25
N ALA A 280 -11.07 -1.71 13.45
CA ALA A 280 -10.78 -0.31 13.62
C ALA A 280 -9.47 0.09 12.91
N ALA A 281 -8.40 -0.68 13.08
CA ALA A 281 -7.13 -0.44 12.40
C ALA A 281 -7.26 -0.59 10.88
N ALA A 282 -7.97 -1.60 10.40
CA ALA A 282 -8.16 -1.87 8.96
C ALA A 282 -8.98 -0.77 8.27
N VAL A 283 -10.10 -0.34 8.86
CA VAL A 283 -10.93 0.77 8.34
C VAL A 283 -10.15 2.09 8.38
N THR A 284 -9.45 2.36 9.48
CA THR A 284 -8.58 3.54 9.60
C THR A 284 -7.52 3.55 8.49
N GLY A 285 -6.84 2.42 8.26
CA GLY A 285 -5.81 2.28 7.23
C GLY A 285 -6.34 2.47 5.82
N PHE A 286 -7.51 1.89 5.51
CA PHE A 286 -8.16 2.03 4.21
C PHE A 286 -8.49 3.50 3.89
N PHE A 287 -9.25 4.17 4.75
CA PHE A 287 -9.70 5.54 4.48
C PHE A 287 -8.58 6.57 4.60
N MET A 288 -7.58 6.34 5.45
CA MET A 288 -6.39 7.16 5.49
C MET A 288 -5.60 7.06 4.17
N MET A 289 -5.40 5.84 3.66
CA MET A 289 -4.68 5.64 2.40
C MET A 289 -5.48 6.13 1.19
N PHE A 290 -6.81 5.99 1.23
CA PHE A 290 -7.74 6.60 0.29
C PHE A 290 -7.53 8.12 0.19
N ALA A 291 -7.54 8.83 1.33
CA ALA A 291 -7.33 10.27 1.35
C ALA A 291 -5.91 10.66 0.95
N ASN A 292 -4.91 9.91 1.42
CA ASN A 292 -3.50 10.22 1.17
C ASN A 292 -3.14 10.13 -0.31
N VAL A 293 -3.43 9.00 -0.97
CA VAL A 293 -3.10 8.82 -2.40
C VAL A 293 -4.02 9.67 -3.28
N GLY A 294 -5.31 9.82 -2.88
CA GLY A 294 -6.22 10.75 -3.54
C GLY A 294 -5.67 12.17 -3.59
N SER A 295 -5.14 12.66 -2.47
CA SER A 295 -4.49 13.97 -2.41
C SER A 295 -3.23 14.05 -3.29
N TYR A 296 -2.37 13.03 -3.30
CA TYR A 296 -1.17 13.01 -4.15
C TYR A 296 -1.48 13.01 -5.65
N VAL A 297 -2.69 12.64 -6.07
CA VAL A 297 -3.15 12.79 -7.46
C VAL A 297 -3.77 14.17 -7.69
N LEU A 298 -4.58 14.66 -6.75
CA LEU A 298 -5.25 15.96 -6.90
C LEU A 298 -4.28 17.15 -6.84
N VAL A 299 -3.25 17.10 -6.00
CA VAL A 299 -2.33 18.24 -5.82
C VAL A 299 -1.53 18.55 -7.08
N PRO A 300 -0.90 17.59 -7.79
CA PRO A 300 -0.28 17.88 -9.08
C PRO A 300 -1.25 18.47 -10.11
N LEU A 301 -2.48 17.95 -10.20
CA LEU A 301 -3.51 18.48 -11.09
C LEU A 301 -3.87 19.93 -10.74
N LEU A 302 -4.12 20.21 -9.47
CA LEU A 302 -4.39 21.55 -8.96
C LEU A 302 -3.24 22.52 -9.28
N LEU A 303 -1.98 22.12 -9.00
CA LEU A 303 -0.82 22.97 -9.22
C LEU A 303 -0.51 23.20 -10.70
N SER A 304 -0.79 22.22 -11.58
CA SER A 304 -0.60 22.38 -13.02
C SER A 304 -1.73 23.18 -13.67
N GLU A 305 -2.99 22.84 -13.40
CA GLU A 305 -4.15 23.42 -14.08
C GLU A 305 -4.49 24.81 -13.56
N VAL A 306 -4.36 25.03 -12.25
CA VAL A 306 -4.79 26.30 -11.61
C VAL A 306 -3.62 27.24 -11.36
N ASN A 307 -2.46 26.71 -10.91
CA ASN A 307 -1.28 27.52 -10.61
C ASN A 307 -0.28 27.60 -11.78
N GLY A 308 -0.46 26.84 -12.87
CA GLY A 308 0.42 26.86 -14.04
C GLY A 308 1.85 26.36 -13.77
N LEU A 309 2.07 25.56 -12.72
CA LEU A 309 3.40 25.08 -12.35
C LEU A 309 3.90 23.99 -13.29
N SER A 310 5.19 24.06 -13.61
CA SER A 310 5.90 22.98 -14.30
C SER A 310 6.04 21.73 -13.41
N ALA A 311 6.32 20.56 -14.00
CA ALA A 311 6.56 19.32 -13.27
C ALA A 311 7.65 19.48 -12.19
N THR A 312 8.71 20.24 -12.47
CA THR A 312 9.76 20.53 -11.48
C THR A 312 9.22 21.35 -10.31
N GLY A 313 8.38 22.37 -10.59
CA GLY A 313 7.76 23.19 -9.55
C GLY A 313 6.84 22.36 -8.65
N ILE A 314 6.04 21.48 -9.24
CA ILE A 314 5.19 20.52 -8.50
C ILE A 314 6.03 19.61 -7.62
N GLY A 315 7.12 19.07 -8.15
CA GLY A 315 8.06 18.24 -7.39
C GLY A 315 8.64 18.98 -6.18
N LEU A 316 8.99 20.25 -6.32
CA LEU A 316 9.50 21.07 -5.21
C LEU A 316 8.45 21.33 -4.13
N VAL A 317 7.17 21.46 -4.50
CA VAL A 317 6.07 21.60 -3.54
C VAL A 317 5.84 20.30 -2.75
N LEU A 318 5.98 19.13 -3.39
CA LEU A 318 5.75 17.82 -2.77
C LEU A 318 6.96 17.30 -1.98
N ALA A 319 8.17 17.63 -2.38
CA ALA A 319 9.42 17.08 -1.82
C ALA A 319 9.55 17.26 -0.29
N PRO A 320 9.25 18.41 0.31
CA PRO A 320 9.32 18.59 1.77
C PRO A 320 8.41 17.61 2.52
N GLY A 321 7.21 17.35 1.99
CA GLY A 321 6.28 16.37 2.56
C GLY A 321 6.84 14.94 2.56
N ALA A 322 7.50 14.53 1.47
CA ALA A 322 8.15 13.22 1.37
C ALA A 322 9.28 13.07 2.41
N VAL A 323 10.08 14.12 2.62
CA VAL A 323 11.13 14.15 3.66
C VAL A 323 10.52 14.01 5.05
N VAL A 324 9.42 14.72 5.34
CA VAL A 324 8.69 14.61 6.62
C VAL A 324 8.24 13.17 6.87
N VAL A 325 7.64 12.50 5.90
CA VAL A 325 7.23 11.10 6.04
C VAL A 325 8.43 10.19 6.29
N ALA A 326 9.51 10.33 5.52
CA ALA A 326 10.70 9.48 5.63
C ALA A 326 11.37 9.60 7.02
N VAL A 327 11.45 10.81 7.56
CA VAL A 327 12.12 11.09 8.85
C VAL A 327 11.21 10.78 10.04
N LEU A 328 9.92 11.15 9.96
CA LEU A 328 9.03 11.06 11.11
C LEU A 328 8.36 9.70 11.28
N SER A 329 8.24 8.87 10.24
CA SER A 329 7.61 7.54 10.39
C SER A 329 8.35 6.63 11.38
N PRO A 330 9.70 6.52 11.40
CA PRO A 330 10.41 5.77 12.43
C PRO A 330 10.25 6.39 13.83
N VAL A 331 10.18 7.72 13.91
CA VAL A 331 9.97 8.43 15.19
C VAL A 331 8.56 8.12 15.72
N ALA A 332 7.54 8.20 14.86
CA ALA A 332 6.17 7.83 15.22
C ALA A 332 6.06 6.37 15.68
N GLY A 333 6.83 5.46 15.03
CA GLY A 333 6.95 4.08 15.48
C GLY A 333 7.47 3.96 16.92
N ARG A 334 8.57 4.67 17.26
CA ARG A 334 9.13 4.71 18.62
C ARG A 334 8.17 5.30 19.65
N LEU A 335 7.49 6.39 19.27
CA LEU A 335 6.48 6.99 20.12
C LEU A 335 5.30 6.04 20.34
N SER A 336 4.90 5.28 19.33
CA SER A 336 3.86 4.25 19.43
C SER A 336 4.23 3.15 20.42
N ASP A 337 5.49 2.72 20.43
CA ASP A 337 6.00 1.73 21.40
C ASP A 337 5.94 2.28 22.84
N ARG A 338 6.18 3.59 23.02
CA ARG A 338 6.22 4.23 24.34
C ARG A 338 4.85 4.66 24.86
N PHE A 339 4.03 5.29 24.04
CA PHE A 339 2.76 5.93 24.45
C PHE A 339 1.52 5.13 24.03
N GLY A 340 1.70 4.05 23.26
CA GLY A 340 0.63 3.28 22.64
C GLY A 340 0.14 3.88 21.32
N PRO A 341 -0.38 3.03 20.41
CA PRO A 341 -0.70 3.43 19.04
C PRO A 341 -1.91 4.39 18.95
N LYS A 342 -2.92 4.21 19.80
CA LYS A 342 -4.19 4.94 19.71
C LYS A 342 -4.01 6.46 19.76
N THR A 343 -3.21 6.98 20.68
CA THR A 343 -3.02 8.43 20.87
C THR A 343 -2.36 9.06 19.65
N LEU A 344 -1.32 8.41 19.10
CA LEU A 344 -0.64 8.91 17.91
C LEU A 344 -1.54 8.86 16.67
N VAL A 345 -2.29 7.78 16.48
CA VAL A 345 -3.26 7.68 15.40
C VAL A 345 -4.28 8.81 15.46
N TRP A 346 -4.81 9.10 16.64
CA TRP A 346 -5.76 10.20 16.83
C TRP A 346 -5.17 11.56 16.49
N VAL A 347 -4.02 11.89 17.08
CA VAL A 347 -3.33 13.16 16.83
C VAL A 347 -2.98 13.29 15.33
N GLY A 348 -2.45 12.22 14.74
CA GLY A 348 -2.09 12.21 13.32
C GLY A 348 -3.30 12.38 12.40
N LEU A 349 -4.44 11.71 12.69
CA LEU A 349 -5.66 11.85 11.89
C LEU A 349 -6.28 13.26 12.01
N VAL A 350 -6.22 13.88 13.20
CA VAL A 350 -6.68 15.26 13.37
C VAL A 350 -5.81 16.21 12.53
N ILE A 351 -4.47 16.10 12.59
CA ILE A 351 -3.56 16.92 11.80
C ILE A 351 -3.81 16.68 10.31
N PHE A 352 -3.95 15.43 9.89
CA PHE A 352 -4.20 15.05 8.51
C PHE A 352 -5.54 15.63 8.00
N GLY A 353 -6.63 15.44 8.76
CA GLY A 353 -7.96 15.93 8.41
C GLY A 353 -8.03 17.45 8.35
N LEU A 354 -7.41 18.14 9.31
CA LEU A 354 -7.31 19.61 9.32
C LEU A 354 -6.50 20.12 8.11
N SER A 355 -5.47 19.38 7.70
CA SER A 355 -4.67 19.73 6.52
C SER A 355 -5.47 19.55 5.23
N MET A 356 -6.27 18.47 5.09
CA MET A 356 -7.17 18.28 3.96
C MET A 356 -8.24 19.38 3.90
N PHE A 357 -8.83 19.69 5.05
CA PHE A 357 -9.81 20.76 5.17
C PHE A 357 -9.20 22.14 4.85
N TYR A 358 -7.96 22.40 5.32
CA TYR A 358 -7.22 23.62 5.00
C TYR A 358 -7.00 23.75 3.48
N ILE A 359 -6.60 22.67 2.80
CA ILE A 359 -6.44 22.71 1.34
C ILE A 359 -7.80 22.99 0.68
N SER A 360 -8.87 22.35 1.12
CA SER A 360 -10.22 22.60 0.61
C SER A 360 -10.65 24.05 0.79
N ALA A 361 -10.51 24.62 1.98
CA ALA A 361 -11.06 25.92 2.32
C ALA A 361 -10.21 27.10 1.80
N PHE A 362 -8.88 26.99 1.86
CA PHE A 362 -7.98 28.15 1.72
C PHE A 362 -6.87 27.98 0.68
N ALA A 363 -6.53 26.76 0.25
CA ALA A 363 -5.39 26.54 -0.64
C ALA A 363 -5.78 26.15 -2.07
N ALA A 364 -6.99 25.61 -2.30
CA ALA A 364 -7.44 25.16 -3.62
C ALA A 364 -7.68 26.34 -4.57
N GLY A 365 -6.66 26.68 -5.38
CA GLY A 365 -6.65 27.85 -6.26
C GLY A 365 -6.02 29.12 -5.66
N ALA A 366 -5.43 29.02 -4.46
CA ALA A 366 -4.55 30.03 -3.89
C ALA A 366 -3.11 29.85 -4.38
N SER A 367 -2.11 30.31 -3.62
CA SER A 367 -0.70 30.17 -3.99
C SER A 367 -0.17 28.74 -3.81
N ALA A 368 0.86 28.36 -4.58
CA ALA A 368 1.57 27.10 -4.42
C ALA A 368 2.15 26.91 -3.00
N VAL A 369 2.51 27.99 -2.32
CA VAL A 369 3.01 27.98 -0.93
C VAL A 369 1.89 27.53 0.03
N ALA A 370 0.66 28.01 -0.18
CA ALA A 370 -0.49 27.60 0.63
C ALA A 370 -0.75 26.08 0.48
N VAL A 371 -0.65 25.55 -0.75
CA VAL A 371 -0.76 24.11 -1.01
C VAL A 371 0.37 23.35 -0.34
N ALA A 372 1.63 23.86 -0.41
CA ALA A 372 2.79 23.24 0.24
C ALA A 372 2.61 23.12 1.77
N VAL A 373 2.06 24.14 2.43
CA VAL A 373 1.73 24.09 3.87
C VAL A 373 0.71 22.99 4.17
N GLY A 374 -0.34 22.88 3.36
CA GLY A 374 -1.32 21.80 3.50
C GLY A 374 -0.69 20.41 3.34
N ILE A 375 0.19 20.22 2.34
CA ILE A 375 0.91 18.96 2.09
C ILE A 375 1.88 18.62 3.22
N LEU A 376 2.55 19.61 3.80
CA LEU A 376 3.40 19.39 4.99
C LEU A 376 2.59 18.87 6.18
N GLY A 377 1.46 19.47 6.47
CA GLY A 377 0.57 19.01 7.53
C GLY A 377 -0.03 17.63 7.25
N GLN A 378 -0.44 17.37 5.99
CA GLN A 378 -0.87 16.05 5.54
C GLN A 378 0.23 15.00 5.78
N SER A 379 1.45 15.27 5.37
CA SER A 379 2.59 14.35 5.48
C SER A 379 2.95 14.08 6.94
N LEU A 380 2.91 15.11 7.79
CA LEU A 380 3.07 14.97 9.24
C LEU A 380 1.99 14.05 9.83
N GLY A 381 0.73 14.31 9.52
CA GLY A 381 -0.39 13.49 9.97
C GLY A 381 -0.26 12.04 9.50
N PHE A 382 0.08 11.82 8.23
CA PHE A 382 0.30 10.48 7.66
C PHE A 382 1.42 9.72 8.39
N ALA A 383 2.56 10.35 8.64
CA ALA A 383 3.69 9.74 9.35
C ALA A 383 3.29 9.31 10.77
N LEU A 384 2.49 10.13 11.48
CA LEU A 384 2.01 9.84 12.83
C LEU A 384 0.94 8.72 12.86
N VAL A 385 0.25 8.45 11.75
CA VAL A 385 -0.81 7.42 11.68
C VAL A 385 -0.29 6.11 11.15
N ASN A 386 0.46 6.10 10.04
CA ASN A 386 0.72 4.91 9.26
C ASN A 386 1.40 3.80 10.07
N SER A 387 2.53 4.09 10.69
CA SER A 387 3.27 3.13 11.51
C SER A 387 2.51 2.73 12.80
N PRO A 388 1.99 3.65 13.61
CA PRO A 388 1.20 3.29 14.78
C PRO A 388 -0.07 2.48 14.47
N ASN A 389 -0.77 2.76 13.38
CA ASN A 389 -1.96 2.03 12.97
C ASN A 389 -1.62 0.59 12.54
N THR A 390 -0.52 0.40 11.78
CA THR A 390 -0.02 -0.93 11.43
C THR A 390 0.39 -1.71 12.70
N ASN A 391 1.03 -1.04 13.67
CA ASN A 391 1.36 -1.64 14.96
C ASN A 391 0.11 -2.04 15.76
N ALA A 392 -0.94 -1.20 15.74
CA ALA A 392 -2.23 -1.51 16.36
C ALA A 392 -2.91 -2.74 15.72
N ALA A 393 -2.86 -2.84 14.38
CA ALA A 393 -3.34 -4.01 13.67
C ALA A 393 -2.57 -5.26 14.08
N ALA A 394 -1.23 -5.22 14.03
CA ALA A 394 -0.37 -6.34 14.42
C ALA A 394 -0.58 -6.79 15.88
N ALA A 395 -0.72 -5.83 16.80
CA ALA A 395 -0.92 -6.09 18.23
C ALA A 395 -2.32 -6.63 18.58
N SER A 396 -3.27 -6.52 17.67
CA SER A 396 -4.63 -7.06 17.83
C SER A 396 -4.76 -8.52 17.41
N LEU A 397 -3.74 -9.09 16.78
CA LEU A 397 -3.70 -10.43 16.22
C LEU A 397 -2.95 -11.40 17.13
N SER A 398 -3.37 -12.66 17.13
CA SER A 398 -2.57 -13.75 17.69
C SER A 398 -1.36 -14.04 16.81
N ARG A 399 -0.35 -14.76 17.36
CA ARG A 399 0.83 -15.15 16.58
C ARG A 399 0.47 -15.99 15.35
N ASP A 400 -0.51 -16.88 15.49
CA ASP A 400 -0.95 -17.81 14.44
C ASP A 400 -1.77 -17.11 13.34
N GLU A 401 -2.42 -15.97 13.66
CA GLU A 401 -3.23 -15.19 12.72
C GLU A 401 -2.48 -13.99 12.13
N SER A 402 -1.24 -13.75 12.58
CA SER A 402 -0.50 -12.53 12.23
C SER A 402 -0.17 -12.43 10.74
N GLY A 403 0.06 -13.53 10.05
CA GLY A 403 0.34 -13.55 8.61
C GLY A 403 -0.89 -13.15 7.79
N VAL A 404 -1.97 -13.94 7.91
CA VAL A 404 -3.20 -13.66 7.15
C VAL A 404 -3.86 -12.35 7.59
N GLY A 405 -3.87 -12.05 8.89
CA GLY A 405 -4.45 -10.81 9.40
C GLY A 405 -3.73 -9.56 8.89
N LEU A 406 -2.39 -9.51 8.95
CA LEU A 406 -1.62 -8.41 8.37
C LEU A 406 -1.71 -8.38 6.84
N GLY A 407 -1.84 -9.54 6.18
CA GLY A 407 -2.11 -9.62 4.75
C GLY A 407 -3.42 -8.93 4.37
N ILE A 408 -4.51 -9.19 5.11
CA ILE A 408 -5.81 -8.53 4.90
C ILE A 408 -5.73 -7.03 5.21
N TYR A 409 -5.07 -6.65 6.30
CA TYR A 409 -4.84 -5.24 6.63
C TYR A 409 -4.12 -4.52 5.48
N GLN A 410 -3.05 -5.09 4.96
CA GLN A 410 -2.29 -4.50 3.86
C GLN A 410 -3.09 -4.48 2.55
N MET A 411 -3.87 -5.53 2.25
CA MET A 411 -4.77 -5.54 1.11
C MET A 411 -5.76 -4.37 1.19
N LEU A 412 -6.44 -4.19 2.32
CA LEU A 412 -7.39 -3.09 2.51
C LEU A 412 -6.70 -1.72 2.42
N PHE A 413 -5.51 -1.59 3.00
CA PHE A 413 -4.68 -0.39 2.92
C PHE A 413 -4.36 -0.01 1.46
N PHE A 414 -3.88 -0.97 0.65
CA PHE A 414 -3.58 -0.71 -0.76
C PHE A 414 -4.83 -0.52 -1.62
N LEU A 415 -5.94 -1.20 -1.31
CA LEU A 415 -7.24 -0.94 -1.95
C LEU A 415 -7.68 0.50 -1.71
N GLY A 416 -7.57 1.02 -0.49
CA GLY A 416 -7.84 2.43 -0.20
C GLY A 416 -7.02 3.35 -1.11
N GLY A 417 -5.72 3.06 -1.28
CA GLY A 417 -4.83 3.78 -2.19
C GLY A 417 -5.22 3.70 -3.66
N GLY A 418 -5.88 2.63 -4.10
CA GLY A 418 -6.40 2.49 -5.46
C GLY A 418 -7.73 3.23 -5.67
N PHE A 419 -8.64 3.16 -4.70
CA PHE A 419 -9.95 3.81 -4.77
C PHE A 419 -9.88 5.34 -4.64
N GLY A 420 -9.01 5.85 -3.75
CA GLY A 420 -8.92 7.27 -3.44
C GLY A 420 -8.71 8.16 -4.65
N PRO A 421 -7.64 7.94 -5.44
CA PRO A 421 -7.38 8.70 -6.67
C PRO A 421 -8.53 8.67 -7.67
N ALA A 422 -9.12 7.50 -7.88
CA ALA A 422 -10.19 7.31 -8.83
C ALA A 422 -11.44 8.12 -8.47
N VAL A 423 -11.86 7.99 -7.21
CA VAL A 423 -13.04 8.71 -6.70
C VAL A 423 -12.76 10.22 -6.70
N ALA A 424 -11.58 10.65 -6.24
CA ALA A 424 -11.21 12.06 -6.18
C ALA A 424 -11.14 12.71 -7.57
N ALA A 425 -10.47 12.08 -8.53
CA ALA A 425 -10.38 12.59 -9.91
C ALA A 425 -11.74 12.63 -10.61
N THR A 426 -12.55 11.57 -10.45
CA THR A 426 -13.92 11.56 -11.01
C THR A 426 -14.78 12.66 -10.41
N PHE A 427 -14.64 12.89 -9.10
CA PHE A 427 -15.40 13.95 -8.42
C PHE A 427 -15.03 15.33 -8.95
N VAL A 428 -13.73 15.60 -9.19
CA VAL A 428 -13.28 16.85 -9.85
C VAL A 428 -13.89 16.95 -11.24
N ALA A 429 -13.81 15.91 -12.08
CA ALA A 429 -14.34 15.93 -13.44
C ALA A 429 -15.86 16.22 -13.49
N VAL A 430 -16.64 15.61 -12.60
CA VAL A 430 -18.09 15.86 -12.49
C VAL A 430 -18.36 17.29 -12.03
N ARG A 431 -17.58 17.81 -11.11
CA ARG A 431 -17.74 19.17 -10.60
C ARG A 431 -17.27 20.24 -11.58
N GLN A 432 -16.27 19.98 -12.41
CA GLN A 432 -15.86 20.87 -13.51
C GLN A 432 -16.96 21.08 -14.55
N GLY A 433 -17.82 20.07 -14.76
CA GLY A 433 -18.99 20.17 -15.66
C GLY A 433 -20.21 20.83 -15.05
N SER A 434 -20.18 21.26 -13.77
CA SER A 434 -21.31 21.86 -13.08
C SER A 434 -21.08 23.37 -12.81
N GLU A 435 -22.05 24.22 -13.08
CA GLU A 435 -22.00 25.66 -12.77
C GLU A 435 -22.24 25.96 -11.27
N SER A 436 -22.39 24.95 -10.44
CA SER A 436 -22.69 25.12 -9.00
C SER A 436 -21.46 25.64 -8.23
N GLY A 437 -21.65 26.56 -7.31
CA GLY A 437 -20.62 27.06 -6.39
C GLY A 437 -19.98 25.94 -5.55
N ALA A 438 -18.94 26.30 -4.78
CA ALA A 438 -18.26 25.33 -3.89
C ALA A 438 -19.20 24.77 -2.82
N LEU A 439 -19.08 23.48 -2.52
CA LEU A 439 -19.81 22.83 -1.42
C LEU A 439 -19.25 23.25 -0.05
N ASN A 440 -17.96 23.60 0.01
CA ASN A 440 -17.35 24.10 1.23
C ASN A 440 -17.74 25.58 1.46
N PRO A 441 -18.50 25.89 2.54
CA PRO A 441 -18.95 27.26 2.80
C PRO A 441 -17.81 28.21 3.17
N LEU A 442 -16.66 27.69 3.60
CA LEU A 442 -15.47 28.47 3.95
C LEU A 442 -14.51 28.63 2.75
N PHE A 443 -14.89 28.17 1.56
CA PHE A 443 -14.05 28.28 0.39
C PHE A 443 -13.88 29.75 -0.05
N ALA A 444 -12.64 30.20 -0.08
CA ALA A 444 -12.28 31.60 -0.37
C ALA A 444 -11.35 31.75 -1.60
N ALA A 445 -11.06 30.66 -2.30
CA ALA A 445 -10.12 30.65 -3.43
C ALA A 445 -10.85 30.48 -4.78
N SER A 446 -10.13 30.13 -5.87
CA SER A 446 -10.67 30.21 -7.24
C SER A 446 -11.11 28.87 -7.84
N SER A 447 -10.83 27.73 -7.22
CA SER A 447 -11.11 26.42 -7.82
C SER A 447 -12.04 25.54 -6.97
N ALA A 448 -13.36 25.78 -7.13
CA ALA A 448 -14.41 25.03 -6.44
C ALA A 448 -14.35 23.49 -6.67
N PRO A 449 -14.10 22.93 -7.88
CA PRO A 449 -14.02 21.48 -8.07
C PRO A 449 -12.94 20.80 -7.23
N PHE A 450 -11.76 21.42 -7.11
CA PHE A 450 -10.68 20.91 -6.28
C PHE A 450 -10.99 21.06 -4.78
N SER A 451 -11.56 22.21 -4.37
CA SER A 451 -12.04 22.43 -3.00
C SER A 451 -12.97 21.30 -2.54
N ASP A 452 -13.97 20.99 -3.36
CA ASP A 452 -14.98 19.98 -3.08
C ASP A 452 -14.37 18.56 -3.03
N ALA A 453 -13.39 18.27 -3.90
CA ALA A 453 -12.68 16.99 -3.86
C ALA A 453 -11.83 16.83 -2.56
N PHE A 454 -11.17 17.90 -2.11
CA PHE A 454 -10.46 17.88 -0.82
C PHE A 454 -11.42 17.81 0.37
N LEU A 455 -12.62 18.36 0.26
CA LEU A 455 -13.69 18.19 1.27
C LEU A 455 -14.13 16.72 1.35
N LEU A 456 -14.26 16.02 0.21
CA LEU A 456 -14.52 14.58 0.17
C LEU A 456 -13.41 13.78 0.88
N LEU A 457 -12.14 14.12 0.64
CA LEU A 457 -10.99 13.48 1.33
C LEU A 457 -11.01 13.79 2.83
N THR A 458 -11.43 15.00 3.23
CA THR A 458 -11.65 15.35 4.63
C THR A 458 -12.73 14.47 5.27
N ALA A 459 -13.87 14.28 4.58
CA ALA A 459 -14.94 13.40 5.05
C ALA A 459 -14.46 11.95 5.22
N SER A 460 -13.63 11.43 4.32
CA SER A 460 -13.03 10.10 4.45
C SER A 460 -12.11 9.99 5.68
N THR A 461 -11.41 11.07 6.03
CA THR A 461 -10.56 11.13 7.24
C THR A 461 -11.42 11.14 8.52
N ILE A 462 -12.61 11.74 8.49
CA ILE A 462 -13.56 11.67 9.61
C ILE A 462 -14.01 10.22 9.85
N ILE A 463 -14.23 9.44 8.80
CA ILE A 463 -14.52 8.00 8.93
C ILE A 463 -13.35 7.27 9.60
N SER A 464 -12.11 7.59 9.22
CA SER A 464 -10.91 7.05 9.89
C SER A 464 -10.86 7.42 11.38
N LEU A 465 -11.18 8.67 11.72
CA LEU A 465 -11.25 9.15 13.12
C LEU A 465 -12.28 8.38 13.93
N ILE A 466 -13.47 8.18 13.39
CA ILE A 466 -14.55 7.41 14.03
C ILE A 466 -14.08 5.95 14.23
N ALA A 467 -13.51 5.33 13.21
CA ALA A 467 -12.99 3.97 13.33
C ALA A 467 -11.89 3.85 14.40
N ALA A 468 -11.01 4.84 14.52
CA ALA A 468 -9.91 4.86 15.47
C ALA A 468 -10.36 4.85 16.95
N PHE A 469 -11.64 5.13 17.26
CA PHE A 469 -12.18 4.92 18.63
C PHE A 469 -12.08 3.45 19.06
N GLY A 470 -12.20 2.51 18.12
CA GLY A 470 -12.08 1.07 18.39
C GLY A 470 -10.66 0.58 18.69
N LEU A 471 -9.63 1.40 18.49
CA LEU A 471 -8.25 1.05 18.80
C LEU A 471 -8.01 0.92 20.31
N LYS A 472 -7.16 -0.04 20.73
CA LYS A 472 -6.77 -0.20 22.14
C LYS A 472 -5.81 0.92 22.56
N LYS A 473 -6.00 1.44 23.77
CA LYS A 473 -5.20 2.55 24.33
C LYS A 473 -3.74 2.19 24.60
N ARG A 474 -3.47 0.95 24.99
CA ARG A 474 -2.13 0.44 25.33
C ARG A 474 -2.02 -1.00 24.88
N ILE A 475 -0.90 -1.35 24.30
CA ILE A 475 -0.54 -2.75 24.09
C ILE A 475 -0.24 -3.27 25.48
N GLY A 476 -1.09 -4.16 26.01
CA GLY A 476 -0.94 -4.65 27.38
C GLY A 476 0.43 -5.30 27.55
N LYS A 477 1.18 -4.88 28.58
CA LYS A 477 2.20 -5.75 29.14
C LYS A 477 1.41 -6.94 29.68
N GLY A 478 1.48 -8.10 28.99
CA GLY A 478 0.97 -9.34 29.56
C GLY A 478 1.61 -9.54 30.93
N ASN A 479 0.77 -9.78 31.95
CA ASN A 479 1.21 -10.30 33.23
C ASN A 479 1.83 -11.67 33.04
#